data_25cdb642d2c7c7781552afa8afd26748
#
_entry.id   25cdb642d2c7c7781552afa8afd26748
#
_cell.length_a   1.000
_cell.length_b   1.000
_cell.length_c   1.000
_cell.angle_alpha   90.00
_cell.angle_beta   90.00
_cell.angle_gamma   90.00
#
_symmetry.space_group_name_H-M   'P 1'
#
loop_
_entity.id
_entity.type
_entity.pdbx_description
1 polymer ?
#
loop_
_entity_poly.entity_id
_entity_poly.type
_entity_poly.pdbx_seq_one_letter_code
_entity_poly.pdbx_strand_id
1 'polypeptide(L)'
;MLGKVFRRAWLVGLCLISLTVKGNAQESGRHFNLEVHTRGGYRVEGVEPFKETTGGRFAFDHLMVGVEGRFTPKLSYRYVQRFNKDATIYRLENLSNAIDYAFLKYQASDRVAVTVGRHAKLVGGFEFQEYPIDVYDFSWYGNQITCYLTGVSSSFQLSPTQELALQITNSRTREQREAFGHDDIVALRFPLMGAMAWNSSYFDRQLQLRYAAAFAPLAKGKKMYTIGTGQKLDFGRFNIYLDLLYYHSDLDYLGVLRGHGIPAKAIERCDNLSTVLEARYSFSPQWQLQLKGIYDTARARIYDQVERSQLNRQLYQAALQCYPMEGQHCYFFLSGTYQTFGHSGALTVATPDQFRCALGLVARLSLFSKAW
;
A
#
# COMPACT_ATOMS: atom_id res chain seq x y z
N MET A 1 0.55 -35.46 0.16
CA MET A 1 -0.29 -34.30 0.53
C MET A 1 -0.35 -33.19 -0.53
N LEU A 2 0.61 -33.07 -1.43
CA LEU A 2 0.64 -32.05 -2.52
C LEU A 2 -0.45 -32.19 -3.59
N GLY A 3 -0.94 -33.41 -3.86
CA GLY A 3 -1.91 -33.66 -4.95
C GLY A 3 -3.33 -33.13 -4.71
N LYS A 4 -3.74 -32.83 -3.47
CA LYS A 4 -5.09 -32.31 -3.17
C LYS A 4 -5.22 -30.80 -3.27
N VAL A 5 -4.10 -30.05 -3.13
CA VAL A 5 -4.08 -28.60 -3.23
C VAL A 5 -4.15 -28.14 -4.70
N PHE A 6 -3.47 -28.87 -5.60
CA PHE A 6 -3.50 -28.57 -7.03
C PHE A 6 -4.87 -28.83 -7.67
N ARG A 7 -5.61 -29.87 -7.24
CA ARG A 7 -6.95 -30.16 -7.77
C ARG A 7 -8.01 -29.09 -7.42
N ARG A 8 -7.87 -28.41 -6.29
CA ARG A 8 -8.82 -27.35 -5.88
C ARG A 8 -8.56 -26.02 -6.61
N ALA A 9 -7.30 -25.72 -6.93
CA ALA A 9 -6.95 -24.52 -7.71
C ALA A 9 -7.46 -24.61 -9.17
N TRP A 10 -7.46 -25.80 -9.76
CA TRP A 10 -7.98 -26.01 -11.13
C TRP A 10 -9.51 -25.93 -11.22
N LEU A 11 -10.25 -26.31 -10.17
CA LEU A 11 -11.71 -26.23 -10.16
C LEU A 11 -12.22 -24.77 -10.05
N VAL A 12 -11.50 -23.88 -9.42
CA VAL A 12 -11.84 -22.45 -9.38
C VAL A 12 -11.54 -21.76 -10.72
N GLY A 13 -10.48 -22.17 -11.41
CA GLY A 13 -10.16 -21.68 -12.76
C GLY A 13 -11.16 -22.15 -13.85
N LEU A 14 -11.71 -23.36 -13.72
CA LEU A 14 -12.65 -23.91 -14.72
C LEU A 14 -14.09 -23.39 -14.56
N CYS A 15 -14.52 -22.99 -13.36
CA CYS A 15 -15.84 -22.40 -13.16
C CYS A 15 -15.98 -20.97 -13.73
N LEU A 16 -14.89 -20.26 -13.98
CA LEU A 16 -14.91 -18.93 -14.61
C LEU A 16 -15.06 -18.97 -16.14
N ILE A 17 -14.82 -20.11 -16.78
CA ILE A 17 -14.84 -20.23 -18.25
C ILE A 17 -16.22 -20.63 -18.80
N SER A 18 -17.15 -21.12 -17.97
CA SER A 18 -18.45 -21.64 -18.44
C SER A 18 -19.62 -20.63 -18.37
N LEU A 19 -19.40 -19.35 -18.05
CA LEU A 19 -20.43 -18.32 -18.14
C LEU A 19 -20.53 -17.70 -19.55
N THR A 20 -20.69 -18.53 -20.58
CA THR A 20 -21.21 -18.04 -21.85
C THR A 20 -22.73 -17.89 -21.76
N VAL A 21 -23.20 -16.82 -21.18
CA VAL A 21 -24.60 -16.42 -21.29
C VAL A 21 -24.79 -15.86 -22.70
N LYS A 22 -25.45 -16.63 -23.56
CA LYS A 22 -26.05 -16.13 -24.80
C LYS A 22 -27.22 -15.23 -24.40
N GLY A 23 -26.98 -13.95 -24.24
CA GLY A 23 -28.03 -12.94 -24.08
C GLY A 23 -28.00 -11.99 -25.28
N ASN A 24 -29.13 -11.62 -25.80
CA ASN A 24 -29.31 -10.67 -26.90
C ASN A 24 -28.54 -9.37 -26.57
N ALA A 25 -27.66 -8.96 -27.49
CA ALA A 25 -26.79 -7.80 -27.34
C ALA A 25 -27.59 -6.49 -27.49
N GLN A 26 -28.20 -6.06 -26.40
CA GLN A 26 -28.38 -4.65 -26.13
C GLN A 26 -27.04 -4.21 -25.50
N GLU A 27 -26.43 -3.12 -25.93
CA GLU A 27 -25.14 -2.62 -25.38
C GLU A 27 -25.26 -2.46 -23.86
N SER A 28 -24.91 -3.51 -23.15
CA SER A 28 -25.23 -3.63 -21.71
C SER A 28 -24.23 -2.89 -20.82
N GLY A 29 -23.22 -2.22 -21.40
CA GLY A 29 -22.15 -1.54 -20.65
C GLY A 29 -21.37 -2.48 -19.72
N ARG A 30 -21.47 -3.80 -19.95
CA ARG A 30 -20.73 -4.81 -19.20
C ARG A 30 -19.29 -4.85 -19.66
N HIS A 31 -18.39 -4.98 -18.73
CA HIS A 31 -16.96 -5.09 -19.01
C HIS A 31 -16.32 -6.10 -18.05
N PHE A 32 -15.37 -6.86 -18.55
CA PHE A 32 -14.53 -7.77 -17.77
C PHE A 32 -13.09 -7.61 -18.22
N ASN A 33 -12.16 -7.50 -17.27
CA ASN A 33 -10.73 -7.47 -17.52
C ASN A 33 -10.03 -8.41 -16.53
N LEU A 34 -9.16 -9.29 -17.06
CA LEU A 34 -8.26 -10.14 -16.30
C LEU A 34 -6.83 -9.66 -16.53
N GLU A 35 -6.16 -9.28 -15.47
CA GLU A 35 -4.83 -8.72 -15.51
C GLU A 35 -3.84 -9.48 -14.61
N VAL A 36 -2.59 -9.52 -15.05
CA VAL A 36 -1.46 -10.02 -14.25
C VAL A 36 -0.43 -8.92 -14.15
N HIS A 37 -0.05 -8.59 -12.93
CA HIS A 37 1.03 -7.64 -12.65
C HIS A 37 2.18 -8.36 -11.98
N THR A 38 3.39 -8.19 -12.48
CA THR A 38 4.58 -8.81 -11.92
C THR A 38 5.76 -7.86 -11.88
N ARG A 39 6.53 -7.93 -10.79
CA ARG A 39 7.88 -7.36 -10.68
C ARG A 39 8.80 -8.42 -10.14
N GLY A 40 9.89 -8.66 -10.86
CA GLY A 40 10.92 -9.59 -10.44
C GLY A 40 12.25 -9.30 -11.10
N GLY A 41 13.31 -9.85 -10.56
CA GLY A 41 14.65 -9.65 -11.08
C GLY A 41 15.73 -10.22 -10.16
N TYR A 42 16.96 -9.88 -10.45
CA TYR A 42 18.11 -10.19 -9.61
C TYR A 42 18.40 -9.01 -8.69
N ARG A 43 18.56 -9.28 -7.40
CA ARG A 43 18.92 -8.27 -6.41
C ARG A 43 20.11 -8.70 -5.57
N VAL A 44 20.91 -7.72 -5.20
CA VAL A 44 22.02 -7.84 -4.27
C VAL A 44 21.71 -6.93 -3.08
N GLU A 45 21.90 -7.46 -1.89
CA GLU A 45 21.69 -6.76 -0.62
C GLU A 45 22.96 -6.83 0.21
N GLY A 46 23.22 -5.82 1.02
CA GLY A 46 24.36 -5.80 1.93
C GLY A 46 24.19 -4.81 3.07
N VAL A 47 25.06 -4.94 4.05
CA VAL A 47 25.18 -4.05 5.20
C VAL A 47 26.47 -3.25 5.09
N GLU A 48 26.46 -2.01 5.54
CA GLU A 48 27.51 -1.00 5.37
C GLU A 48 27.88 -0.80 3.87
N PRO A 49 27.97 0.44 3.36
CA PRO A 49 28.12 0.65 1.92
C PRO A 49 29.33 -0.09 1.37
N PHE A 50 29.04 -1.14 0.60
CA PHE A 50 29.98 -1.96 -0.16
C PHE A 50 31.02 -2.75 0.64
N LYS A 51 30.91 -2.82 1.98
CA LYS A 51 31.86 -3.61 2.77
C LYS A 51 31.48 -5.08 2.86
N GLU A 52 30.19 -5.38 3.02
CA GLU A 52 29.74 -6.75 3.19
C GLU A 52 28.45 -7.01 2.41
N THR A 53 28.51 -7.94 1.47
CA THR A 53 27.34 -8.39 0.70
C THR A 53 26.70 -9.54 1.45
N THR A 54 25.45 -9.38 1.85
CA THR A 54 24.69 -10.44 2.53
C THR A 54 24.15 -11.49 1.58
N GLY A 55 24.19 -11.22 0.27
CA GLY A 55 23.84 -12.17 -0.78
C GLY A 55 23.19 -11.54 -2.00
N GLY A 56 23.06 -12.39 -3.04
CA GLY A 56 22.36 -12.04 -4.28
C GLY A 56 21.42 -13.17 -4.68
N ARG A 57 20.20 -12.83 -5.18
CA ARG A 57 19.20 -13.81 -5.59
C ARG A 57 18.26 -13.29 -6.65
N PHE A 58 17.68 -14.18 -7.43
CA PHE A 58 16.47 -13.91 -8.18
C PHE A 58 15.26 -13.94 -7.25
N ALA A 59 14.39 -12.95 -7.38
CA ALA A 59 13.19 -12.85 -6.57
C ALA A 59 12.03 -12.26 -7.36
N PHE A 60 10.81 -12.64 -7.01
CA PHE A 60 9.58 -11.94 -7.35
C PHE A 60 9.21 -11.02 -6.20
N ASP A 61 9.28 -9.70 -6.42
CA ASP A 61 8.85 -8.72 -5.43
C ASP A 61 7.33 -8.57 -5.42
N HIS A 62 6.72 -8.70 -6.61
CA HIS A 62 5.28 -8.68 -6.78
C HIS A 62 4.84 -9.71 -7.82
N LEU A 63 3.77 -10.42 -7.50
CA LEU A 63 3.01 -11.25 -8.43
C LEU A 63 1.54 -11.13 -8.04
N MET A 64 0.74 -10.45 -8.85
CA MET A 64 -0.67 -10.16 -8.59
C MET A 64 -1.52 -10.60 -9.77
N VAL A 65 -2.69 -11.13 -9.47
CA VAL A 65 -3.76 -11.37 -10.45
C VAL A 65 -4.95 -10.51 -10.05
N GLY A 66 -5.45 -9.73 -11.00
CA GLY A 66 -6.58 -8.84 -10.85
C GLY A 66 -7.72 -9.22 -11.78
N VAL A 67 -8.93 -9.09 -11.29
CA VAL A 67 -10.17 -9.14 -12.07
C VAL A 67 -10.95 -7.88 -11.76
N GLU A 68 -11.29 -7.12 -12.80
CA GLU A 68 -12.11 -5.93 -12.65
C GLU A 68 -13.13 -5.81 -13.77
N GLY A 69 -14.22 -5.09 -13.51
CA GLY A 69 -15.20 -4.89 -14.55
C GLY A 69 -16.48 -4.22 -14.07
N ARG A 70 -17.51 -4.30 -14.91
CA ARG A 70 -18.83 -3.73 -14.65
C ARG A 70 -19.91 -4.78 -14.93
N PHE A 71 -20.86 -4.91 -14.01
CA PHE A 71 -22.09 -5.68 -14.23
C PHE A 71 -23.15 -4.84 -14.94
N THR A 72 -23.18 -3.54 -14.62
CA THR A 72 -24.05 -2.51 -15.20
C THR A 72 -23.28 -1.20 -15.32
N PRO A 73 -23.77 -0.18 -16.02
CA PRO A 73 -23.16 1.15 -16.04
C PRO A 73 -22.91 1.75 -14.64
N LYS A 74 -23.71 1.36 -13.64
CA LYS A 74 -23.63 1.87 -12.27
C LYS A 74 -22.96 0.91 -11.28
N LEU A 75 -22.79 -0.38 -11.59
CA LEU A 75 -22.25 -1.37 -10.66
C LEU A 75 -20.98 -1.98 -11.22
N SER A 76 -19.85 -1.67 -10.58
CA SER A 76 -18.53 -2.22 -10.89
C SER A 76 -17.98 -3.07 -9.75
N TYR A 77 -16.99 -3.88 -10.05
CA TYR A 77 -16.32 -4.75 -9.10
C TYR A 77 -14.83 -4.79 -9.36
N ARG A 78 -14.08 -5.12 -8.31
CA ARG A 78 -12.64 -5.40 -8.40
C ARG A 78 -12.24 -6.46 -7.39
N TYR A 79 -11.42 -7.40 -7.85
CA TYR A 79 -10.74 -8.40 -7.05
C TYR A 79 -9.27 -8.40 -7.40
N VAL A 80 -8.37 -8.37 -6.42
CA VAL A 80 -6.92 -8.47 -6.62
C VAL A 80 -6.32 -9.35 -5.54
N GLN A 81 -5.55 -10.33 -5.96
CA GLN A 81 -4.82 -11.24 -5.08
C GLN A 81 -3.32 -11.22 -5.40
N ARG A 82 -2.51 -11.18 -4.36
CA ARG A 82 -1.04 -11.36 -4.44
C ARG A 82 -0.67 -12.81 -4.17
N PHE A 83 0.15 -13.37 -5.04
CA PHE A 83 0.65 -14.75 -4.91
C PHE A 83 1.97 -14.84 -4.15
N ASN A 84 2.69 -13.74 -4.02
CA ASN A 84 3.93 -13.63 -3.24
C ASN A 84 3.73 -13.07 -1.82
N LYS A 85 2.49 -13.08 -1.32
CA LYS A 85 2.13 -12.64 0.03
C LYS A 85 1.57 -13.83 0.82
N ASP A 86 1.80 -13.84 2.12
CA ASP A 86 1.23 -14.82 3.01
C ASP A 86 -0.30 -14.89 2.90
N ALA A 87 -0.83 -16.10 2.71
CA ALA A 87 -2.25 -16.36 2.52
C ALA A 87 -3.01 -16.67 3.82
N THR A 88 -2.43 -16.36 4.98
CA THR A 88 -3.07 -16.56 6.29
C THR A 88 -4.44 -15.87 6.34
N ILE A 89 -5.44 -16.60 6.79
CA ILE A 89 -6.77 -16.07 7.03
C ILE A 89 -6.78 -15.38 8.40
N TYR A 90 -6.99 -14.08 8.40
CA TYR A 90 -7.09 -13.31 9.63
C TYR A 90 -8.51 -13.34 10.19
N ARG A 91 -8.63 -13.69 11.47
CA ARG A 91 -9.91 -14.00 12.11
C ARG A 91 -10.89 -12.85 12.13
N LEU A 92 -10.44 -11.62 12.30
CA LEU A 92 -11.33 -10.46 12.38
C LEU A 92 -12.11 -10.22 11.08
N GLU A 93 -11.47 -10.39 9.92
CA GLU A 93 -12.12 -10.21 8.63
C GLU A 93 -12.54 -11.51 7.95
N ASN A 94 -12.08 -12.66 8.49
CA ASN A 94 -12.29 -13.99 7.91
C ASN A 94 -11.89 -14.04 6.42
N LEU A 95 -10.83 -13.31 6.07
CA LEU A 95 -10.35 -13.14 4.70
C LEU A 95 -8.84 -13.32 4.64
N SER A 96 -8.34 -13.91 3.55
CA SER A 96 -6.91 -14.09 3.34
C SER A 96 -6.18 -12.75 3.25
N ASN A 97 -5.02 -12.67 3.92
CA ASN A 97 -4.12 -11.52 3.84
C ASN A 97 -3.60 -11.25 2.41
N ALA A 98 -3.57 -12.28 1.57
CA ALA A 98 -3.14 -12.18 0.18
C ALA A 98 -4.13 -11.41 -0.72
N ILE A 99 -5.37 -11.21 -0.29
CA ILE A 99 -6.37 -10.45 -1.05
C ILE A 99 -6.22 -8.95 -0.73
N ASP A 100 -5.86 -8.14 -1.71
CA ASP A 100 -5.77 -6.70 -1.55
C ASP A 100 -7.12 -6.02 -1.80
N TYR A 101 -7.82 -6.40 -2.87
CA TYR A 101 -9.14 -5.86 -3.21
C TYR A 101 -10.17 -6.97 -3.37
N ALA A 102 -11.35 -6.78 -2.80
CA ALA A 102 -12.54 -7.60 -3.01
C ALA A 102 -13.76 -6.72 -2.70
N PHE A 103 -14.20 -5.91 -3.68
CA PHE A 103 -15.27 -4.94 -3.46
C PHE A 103 -16.24 -4.82 -4.63
N LEU A 104 -17.42 -4.29 -4.32
CA LEU A 104 -18.40 -3.74 -5.23
C LEU A 104 -18.43 -2.22 -5.08
N LYS A 105 -18.52 -1.50 -6.21
CA LYS A 105 -18.70 -0.05 -6.25
C LYS A 105 -19.98 0.29 -7.01
N TYR A 106 -20.85 1.02 -6.36
CA TYR A 106 -22.13 1.51 -6.92
C TYR A 106 -22.05 3.02 -7.16
N GLN A 107 -22.29 3.44 -8.39
CA GLN A 107 -22.39 4.84 -8.79
C GLN A 107 -23.84 5.29 -8.59
N ALA A 108 -24.12 5.92 -7.45
CA ALA A 108 -25.47 6.35 -7.09
C ALA A 108 -25.95 7.54 -7.96
N SER A 109 -25.01 8.46 -8.28
CA SER A 109 -25.20 9.57 -9.22
C SER A 109 -23.85 9.94 -9.85
N ASP A 110 -23.83 10.89 -10.77
CA ASP A 110 -22.57 11.38 -11.38
C ASP A 110 -21.57 11.94 -10.34
N ARG A 111 -22.07 12.32 -9.17
CA ARG A 111 -21.26 12.92 -8.10
C ARG A 111 -21.03 12.01 -6.90
N VAL A 112 -21.76 10.91 -6.76
CA VAL A 112 -21.72 10.06 -5.56
C VAL A 112 -21.49 8.61 -5.93
N ALA A 113 -20.46 8.03 -5.37
CA ALA A 113 -20.20 6.58 -5.46
C ALA A 113 -20.06 5.98 -4.06
N VAL A 114 -20.48 4.72 -3.91
CA VAL A 114 -20.35 3.95 -2.67
C VAL A 114 -19.62 2.66 -2.98
N THR A 115 -18.62 2.34 -2.17
CA THR A 115 -17.82 1.11 -2.29
C THR A 115 -18.00 0.27 -1.03
N VAL A 116 -18.27 -1.03 -1.20
CA VAL A 116 -18.47 -1.98 -0.09
C VAL A 116 -17.59 -3.19 -0.32
N GLY A 117 -16.89 -3.63 0.72
CA GLY A 117 -15.97 -4.76 0.69
C GLY A 117 -14.57 -4.40 1.14
N ARG A 118 -13.58 -5.20 0.77
CA ARG A 118 -12.18 -4.94 1.09
C ARG A 118 -11.55 -4.01 0.06
N HIS A 119 -11.09 -2.86 0.50
CA HIS A 119 -10.50 -1.83 -0.36
C HIS A 119 -9.44 -1.01 0.38
N ALA A 120 -8.73 -0.15 -0.34
CA ALA A 120 -7.65 0.66 0.22
C ALA A 120 -8.18 1.66 1.26
N LYS A 121 -7.39 1.87 2.32
CA LYS A 121 -7.63 2.92 3.30
C LYS A 121 -7.52 4.30 2.68
N LEU A 122 -8.37 5.23 3.15
CA LEU A 122 -8.26 6.65 2.84
C LEU A 122 -7.23 7.33 3.75
N VAL A 123 -5.95 6.97 3.61
CA VAL A 123 -4.86 7.51 4.41
C VAL A 123 -3.69 7.87 3.50
N GLY A 124 -2.71 8.61 4.04
CA GLY A 124 -1.48 8.92 3.33
C GLY A 124 -1.61 9.97 2.24
N GLY A 125 -0.49 10.21 1.56
CA GLY A 125 -0.35 11.11 0.43
C GLY A 125 -0.33 10.38 -0.92
N PHE A 126 0.53 10.83 -1.83
CA PHE A 126 0.67 10.26 -3.17
C PHE A 126 1.39 8.92 -3.19
N GLU A 127 2.32 8.63 -2.26
CA GLU A 127 2.94 7.31 -2.12
C GLU A 127 1.89 6.19 -2.02
N PHE A 128 0.76 6.45 -1.35
CA PHE A 128 -0.35 5.49 -1.21
C PHE A 128 -1.24 5.39 -2.45
N GLN A 129 -1.11 6.30 -3.39
CA GLN A 129 -1.85 6.27 -4.66
C GLN A 129 -1.06 5.62 -5.79
N GLU A 130 0.26 5.47 -5.61
CA GLU A 130 1.08 4.75 -6.55
C GLU A 130 0.71 3.25 -6.58
N TYR A 131 0.84 2.64 -7.74
CA TYR A 131 0.73 1.18 -7.84
C TYR A 131 1.87 0.53 -7.04
N PRO A 132 1.59 -0.41 -6.13
CA PRO A 132 2.64 -1.03 -5.31
C PRO A 132 3.78 -1.65 -6.12
N ILE A 133 3.49 -2.07 -7.35
CA ILE A 133 4.49 -2.66 -8.27
C ILE A 133 5.53 -1.63 -8.75
N ASP A 134 5.21 -0.32 -8.74
CA ASP A 134 6.10 0.75 -9.19
C ASP A 134 6.89 1.37 -8.01
N VAL A 135 6.54 1.05 -6.79
CA VAL A 135 7.23 1.55 -5.60
C VAL A 135 8.29 0.53 -5.19
N TYR A 136 9.57 0.87 -5.34
CA TYR A 136 10.67 -0.01 -4.95
C TYR A 136 10.87 -0.05 -3.44
N ASP A 137 10.68 1.09 -2.77
CA ASP A 137 10.76 1.24 -1.32
C ASP A 137 9.68 2.17 -0.80
N PHE A 138 9.06 1.78 0.32
CA PHE A 138 8.05 2.57 1.01
C PHE A 138 8.62 3.25 2.26
N SER A 139 7.99 4.35 2.67
CA SER A 139 8.13 4.89 4.01
C SER A 139 7.78 3.83 5.07
N TRP A 140 8.24 4.00 6.32
CA TRP A 140 7.81 3.09 7.40
C TRP A 140 6.29 3.05 7.52
N TYR A 141 5.65 4.21 7.41
CA TYR A 141 4.20 4.26 7.42
C TYR A 141 3.61 3.42 6.29
N GLY A 142 4.08 3.59 5.05
CA GLY A 142 3.60 2.86 3.88
C GLY A 142 3.86 1.35 3.95
N ASN A 143 5.00 0.95 4.51
CA ASN A 143 5.38 -0.45 4.58
C ASN A 143 4.70 -1.22 5.71
N GLN A 144 4.44 -0.56 6.86
CA GLN A 144 3.95 -1.22 8.07
C GLN A 144 2.42 -1.14 8.24
N ILE A 145 1.77 -0.15 7.62
CA ILE A 145 0.32 -0.03 7.76
C ILE A 145 -0.40 -1.14 7.00
N THR A 146 -1.48 -1.64 7.59
CA THR A 146 -2.43 -2.49 6.86
C THR A 146 -3.17 -1.65 5.84
N CYS A 147 -2.79 -1.72 4.56
CA CYS A 147 -3.31 -0.84 3.51
C CYS A 147 -4.75 -1.16 3.09
N TYR A 148 -5.19 -2.41 3.21
CA TYR A 148 -6.50 -2.88 2.73
C TYR A 148 -7.33 -3.42 3.88
N LEU A 149 -8.56 -2.92 4.02
CA LEU A 149 -9.50 -3.29 5.08
C LEU A 149 -10.91 -3.41 4.55
N THR A 150 -11.71 -4.25 5.20
CA THR A 150 -13.12 -4.44 4.88
C THR A 150 -13.97 -3.34 5.51
N GLY A 151 -14.85 -2.74 4.71
CA GLY A 151 -15.74 -1.70 5.17
C GLY A 151 -16.55 -1.06 4.05
N VAL A 152 -16.94 0.18 4.28
CA VAL A 152 -17.72 1.01 3.36
C VAL A 152 -17.01 2.35 3.17
N SER A 153 -16.97 2.83 1.94
CA SER A 153 -16.54 4.20 1.63
C SER A 153 -17.51 4.87 0.66
N SER A 154 -17.57 6.18 0.76
CA SER A 154 -18.34 7.02 -0.17
C SER A 154 -17.45 8.12 -0.70
N SER A 155 -17.49 8.38 -2.00
CA SER A 155 -16.83 9.52 -2.64
C SER A 155 -17.86 10.50 -3.17
N PHE A 156 -17.58 11.78 -2.97
CA PHE A 156 -18.41 12.91 -3.33
C PHE A 156 -17.63 13.86 -4.24
N GLN A 157 -17.98 13.92 -5.52
CA GLN A 157 -17.41 14.89 -6.44
C GLN A 157 -18.05 16.26 -6.17
N LEU A 158 -17.33 17.11 -5.42
CA LEU A 158 -17.81 18.44 -5.02
C LEU A 158 -17.80 19.42 -6.19
N SER A 159 -16.77 19.32 -7.05
CA SER A 159 -16.59 20.07 -8.29
C SER A 159 -15.79 19.22 -9.29
N PRO A 160 -15.60 19.63 -10.54
CA PRO A 160 -14.76 18.89 -11.50
C PRO A 160 -13.32 18.65 -11.02
N THR A 161 -12.85 19.48 -10.10
CA THR A 161 -11.47 19.44 -9.59
C THR A 161 -11.35 19.03 -8.12
N GLN A 162 -12.46 18.75 -7.41
CA GLN A 162 -12.43 18.46 -5.97
C GLN A 162 -13.28 17.25 -5.62
N GLU A 163 -12.72 16.33 -4.88
CA GLU A 163 -13.37 15.14 -4.35
C GLU A 163 -13.20 15.07 -2.83
N LEU A 164 -14.28 14.77 -2.12
CA LEU A 164 -14.25 14.36 -0.72
C LEU A 164 -14.60 12.88 -0.63
N ALA A 165 -13.80 12.10 0.06
CA ALA A 165 -14.07 10.70 0.35
C ALA A 165 -14.18 10.46 1.85
N LEU A 166 -15.17 9.66 2.27
CA LEU A 166 -15.40 9.24 3.64
C LEU A 166 -15.38 7.72 3.71
N GLN A 167 -14.85 7.17 4.80
CA GLN A 167 -14.70 5.74 4.95
C GLN A 167 -14.92 5.29 6.40
N ILE A 168 -15.58 4.13 6.56
CA ILE A 168 -15.64 3.37 7.81
C ILE A 168 -15.22 1.93 7.49
N THR A 169 -14.17 1.45 8.15
CA THR A 169 -13.64 0.08 7.99
C THR A 169 -13.38 -0.56 9.34
N ASN A 170 -13.05 -1.85 9.34
CA ASN A 170 -12.34 -2.42 10.47
C ASN A 170 -11.05 -1.63 10.75
N SER A 171 -10.63 -1.53 12.01
CA SER A 171 -9.38 -0.84 12.34
C SER A 171 -8.13 -1.69 12.07
N ARG A 172 -8.29 -3.02 11.96
CA ARG A 172 -7.23 -4.01 11.75
C ARG A 172 -7.80 -5.28 11.11
N THR A 173 -6.94 -6.18 10.64
CA THR A 173 -7.31 -7.51 10.11
C THR A 173 -7.11 -8.60 11.13
N ARG A 174 -6.12 -8.46 12.02
CA ARG A 174 -5.71 -9.42 13.03
C ARG A 174 -6.50 -9.23 14.32
N GLU A 175 -6.60 -10.29 15.12
CA GLU A 175 -7.07 -10.18 16.50
C GLU A 175 -6.08 -9.33 17.33
N GLN A 176 -6.52 -8.91 18.50
CA GLN A 176 -5.82 -7.92 19.32
C GLN A 176 -4.43 -8.38 19.75
N ARG A 177 -4.31 -9.64 20.21
CA ARG A 177 -3.01 -10.21 20.59
C ARG A 177 -2.00 -10.23 19.46
N GLU A 178 -2.43 -10.65 18.28
CA GLU A 178 -1.59 -10.69 17.08
C GLU A 178 -1.22 -9.27 16.58
N ALA A 179 -2.17 -8.33 16.69
CA ALA A 179 -1.95 -6.95 16.22
C ALA A 179 -1.00 -6.18 17.14
N PHE A 180 -1.13 -6.31 18.46
CA PHE A 180 -0.43 -5.48 19.43
C PHE A 180 0.67 -6.20 20.21
N GLY A 181 0.77 -7.53 20.10
CA GLY A 181 1.87 -8.29 20.67
C GLY A 181 1.78 -8.57 22.16
N HIS A 182 0.65 -8.29 22.83
CA HIS A 182 0.42 -8.63 24.24
C HIS A 182 -1.06 -8.79 24.60
N ASP A 183 -1.34 -9.49 25.72
CA ASP A 183 -2.67 -9.90 26.14
C ASP A 183 -3.35 -8.94 27.14
N ASP A 184 -2.59 -8.05 27.77
CA ASP A 184 -3.06 -7.21 28.89
C ASP A 184 -3.94 -6.03 28.41
N ILE A 185 -4.44 -6.09 27.18
CA ILE A 185 -5.24 -5.04 26.55
C ILE A 185 -6.70 -5.50 26.48
N VAL A 186 -7.62 -4.67 26.98
CA VAL A 186 -9.05 -4.96 26.90
C VAL A 186 -9.55 -4.72 25.47
N ALA A 187 -10.01 -5.79 24.82
CA ALA A 187 -10.52 -5.76 23.46
C ALA A 187 -11.72 -4.85 23.30
N LEU A 188 -11.82 -4.21 22.13
CA LEU A 188 -13.01 -3.46 21.72
C LEU A 188 -14.03 -4.41 21.09
N ARG A 189 -15.29 -4.20 21.44
CA ARG A 189 -16.42 -4.90 20.82
C ARG A 189 -16.57 -4.50 19.34
N PHE A 190 -16.30 -3.24 19.01
CA PHE A 190 -16.42 -2.68 17.66
C PHE A 190 -15.10 -2.02 17.27
N PRO A 191 -14.14 -2.77 16.68
CA PRO A 191 -12.84 -2.24 16.27
C PRO A 191 -12.95 -1.53 14.90
N LEU A 192 -13.62 -0.38 14.86
CA LEU A 192 -13.85 0.40 13.66
C LEU A 192 -12.87 1.57 13.55
N MET A 193 -12.59 1.97 12.32
CA MET A 193 -11.81 3.15 11.95
C MET A 193 -12.65 4.04 11.05
N GLY A 194 -12.71 5.34 11.37
CA GLY A 194 -13.20 6.37 10.49
C GLY A 194 -12.05 7.04 9.76
N ALA A 195 -12.22 7.31 8.48
CA ALA A 195 -11.26 8.06 7.69
C ALA A 195 -11.93 9.00 6.70
N MET A 196 -11.21 10.07 6.35
CA MET A 196 -11.61 11.03 5.32
C MET A 196 -10.39 11.40 4.48
N ALA A 197 -10.65 11.71 3.21
CA ALA A 197 -9.64 12.27 2.32
C ALA A 197 -10.27 13.32 1.42
N TRP A 198 -9.57 14.43 1.24
CA TRP A 198 -9.91 15.46 0.27
C TRP A 198 -8.82 15.51 -0.79
N ASN A 199 -9.23 15.35 -2.04
CA ASN A 199 -8.37 15.43 -3.21
C ASN A 199 -8.77 16.66 -4.02
N SER A 200 -7.78 17.42 -4.50
CA SER A 200 -8.03 18.54 -5.39
C SER A 200 -6.98 18.63 -6.48
N SER A 201 -7.34 19.20 -7.61
CA SER A 201 -6.44 19.43 -8.74
C SER A 201 -6.69 20.82 -9.34
N TYR A 202 -5.61 21.46 -9.76
CA TYR A 202 -5.58 22.81 -10.33
C TYR A 202 -4.70 22.84 -11.56
N PHE A 203 -4.88 23.85 -12.43
CA PHE A 203 -4.06 24.08 -13.62
C PHE A 203 -3.98 22.82 -14.51
N ASP A 204 -5.13 22.30 -14.94
CA ASP A 204 -5.24 21.07 -15.75
C ASP A 204 -4.47 19.88 -15.14
N ARG A 205 -4.59 19.72 -13.79
CA ARG A 205 -3.94 18.69 -12.97
C ARG A 205 -2.41 18.85 -12.83
N GLN A 206 -1.83 19.96 -13.23
CA GLN A 206 -0.42 20.22 -12.98
C GLN A 206 -0.09 20.32 -11.48
N LEU A 207 -1.01 20.86 -10.66
CA LEU A 207 -0.93 20.83 -9.20
C LEU A 207 -2.04 19.93 -8.65
N GLN A 208 -1.68 18.92 -7.90
CA GLN A 208 -2.61 18.05 -7.21
C GLN A 208 -2.31 18.07 -5.71
N LEU A 209 -3.35 18.17 -4.91
CA LEU A 209 -3.28 18.19 -3.44
C LEU A 209 -4.10 17.05 -2.89
N ARG A 210 -3.59 16.40 -1.86
CA ARG A 210 -4.28 15.38 -1.10
C ARG A 210 -4.10 15.62 0.39
N TYR A 211 -5.20 15.61 1.14
CA TYR A 211 -5.21 15.66 2.59
C TYR A 211 -6.05 14.48 3.10
N ALA A 212 -5.52 13.73 4.05
CA ALA A 212 -6.20 12.58 4.60
C ALA A 212 -6.05 12.55 6.12
N ALA A 213 -7.10 12.12 6.81
CA ALA A 213 -7.08 11.91 8.24
C ALA A 213 -7.86 10.64 8.59
N ALA A 214 -7.40 9.91 9.60
CA ALA A 214 -8.12 8.77 10.14
C ALA A 214 -7.99 8.70 11.65
N PHE A 215 -9.01 8.12 12.28
CA PHE A 215 -9.08 7.86 13.70
C PHE A 215 -9.63 6.47 13.97
N ALA A 216 -9.02 5.75 14.92
CA ALA A 216 -9.54 4.50 15.44
C ALA A 216 -9.27 4.34 16.93
N PRO A 217 -10.26 3.92 17.72
CA PRO A 217 -9.99 3.30 18.99
C PRO A 217 -9.33 1.95 18.74
N LEU A 218 -8.22 1.65 19.44
CA LEU A 218 -7.49 0.38 19.30
C LEU A 218 -7.89 -0.63 20.35
N ALA A 219 -8.05 -0.15 21.60
CA ALA A 219 -8.45 -0.91 22.77
C ALA A 219 -9.17 0.02 23.76
N LYS A 220 -9.64 -0.50 24.91
CA LYS A 220 -10.24 0.33 25.95
C LYS A 220 -9.22 1.36 26.43
N GLY A 221 -9.53 2.66 26.26
CA GLY A 221 -8.64 3.76 26.62
C GLY A 221 -7.41 3.95 25.72
N LYS A 222 -7.30 3.21 24.62
CA LYS A 222 -6.20 3.29 23.67
C LYS A 222 -6.71 3.68 22.28
N LYS A 223 -6.06 4.63 21.63
CA LYS A 223 -6.47 5.19 20.34
C LYS A 223 -5.29 5.37 19.39
N MET A 224 -5.62 5.55 18.13
CA MET A 224 -4.70 6.05 17.11
C MET A 224 -5.35 7.15 16.28
N TYR A 225 -4.54 8.01 15.71
CA TYR A 225 -4.93 8.88 14.61
C TYR A 225 -3.77 9.09 13.65
N THR A 226 -4.10 9.39 12.41
CA THR A 226 -3.13 9.68 11.36
C THR A 226 -3.58 10.89 10.57
N ILE A 227 -2.62 11.70 10.15
CA ILE A 227 -2.80 12.84 9.27
C ILE A 227 -1.77 12.72 8.16
N GLY A 228 -2.22 12.80 6.92
CA GLY A 228 -1.38 12.77 5.73
C GLY A 228 -1.65 13.97 4.85
N THR A 229 -0.60 14.56 4.30
CA THR A 229 -0.68 15.57 3.26
C THR A 229 0.21 15.16 2.10
N GLY A 230 -0.25 15.40 0.88
CA GLY A 230 0.51 15.18 -0.34
C GLY A 230 0.34 16.34 -1.30
N GLN A 231 1.44 16.79 -1.88
CA GLN A 231 1.49 17.79 -2.92
C GLN A 231 2.24 17.21 -4.12
N LYS A 232 1.60 17.24 -5.30
CA LYS A 232 2.18 16.71 -6.53
C LYS A 232 2.15 17.77 -7.61
N LEU A 233 3.29 17.96 -8.28
CA LEU A 233 3.43 18.76 -9.48
C LEU A 233 3.70 17.84 -10.67
N ASP A 234 3.00 18.06 -11.77
CA ASP A 234 3.12 17.29 -13.00
C ASP A 234 3.26 18.25 -14.20
N PHE A 235 4.42 18.24 -14.83
CA PHE A 235 4.74 19.02 -16.03
C PHE A 235 5.01 18.11 -17.24
N GLY A 236 4.32 16.98 -17.32
CA GLY A 236 4.44 15.99 -18.38
C GLY A 236 5.70 15.15 -18.26
N ARG A 237 6.86 15.67 -18.70
CA ARG A 237 8.13 14.94 -18.57
C ARG A 237 8.71 14.93 -17.18
N PHE A 238 8.33 15.87 -16.34
CA PHE A 238 8.78 16.01 -14.96
C PHE A 238 7.60 15.93 -14.01
N ASN A 239 7.69 15.02 -13.06
CA ASN A 239 6.70 14.82 -12.01
C ASN A 239 7.41 14.76 -10.66
N ILE A 240 6.90 15.46 -9.67
CA ILE A 240 7.45 15.46 -8.32
C ILE A 240 6.31 15.48 -7.30
N TYR A 241 6.44 14.69 -6.23
CA TYR A 241 5.54 14.81 -5.10
C TYR A 241 6.28 14.85 -3.76
N LEU A 242 5.65 15.52 -2.81
CA LEU A 242 6.05 15.56 -1.41
C LEU A 242 4.89 15.08 -0.55
N ASP A 243 5.13 14.08 0.30
CA ASP A 243 4.20 13.59 1.31
C ASP A 243 4.73 13.84 2.72
N LEU A 244 3.85 14.28 3.61
CA LEU A 244 4.09 14.35 5.05
C LEU A 244 3.03 13.50 5.75
N LEU A 245 3.47 12.49 6.49
CA LEU A 245 2.60 11.47 7.09
C LEU A 245 2.90 11.39 8.58
N TYR A 246 1.96 11.86 9.39
CA TYR A 246 2.04 11.77 10.85
C TYR A 246 1.10 10.68 11.37
N TYR A 247 1.59 9.87 12.27
CA TYR A 247 0.86 8.79 12.90
C TYR A 247 1.11 8.79 14.41
N HIS A 248 0.03 8.85 15.18
CA HIS A 248 0.03 8.71 16.63
C HIS A 248 -0.69 7.44 17.05
N SER A 249 -0.14 6.72 18.00
CA SER A 249 -0.79 5.56 18.61
C SER A 249 -0.41 5.38 20.07
N ASP A 250 -1.38 5.03 20.89
CA ASP A 250 -1.15 4.61 22.28
C ASP A 250 -0.62 3.16 22.40
N LEU A 251 -0.41 2.47 21.26
CA LEU A 251 0.19 1.15 21.14
C LEU A 251 1.11 1.16 19.92
N ASP A 252 2.15 0.31 19.88
CA ASP A 252 2.98 0.17 18.67
C ASP A 252 2.25 -0.59 17.56
N TYR A 253 1.21 0.05 17.01
CA TYR A 253 0.36 -0.54 15.96
C TYR A 253 1.13 -0.82 14.67
N LEU A 254 2.05 0.08 14.29
CA LEU A 254 2.89 -0.11 13.10
C LEU A 254 3.97 -1.18 13.32
N GLY A 255 4.35 -1.47 14.57
CA GLY A 255 5.36 -2.46 14.89
C GLY A 255 6.80 -2.02 14.59
N VAL A 256 7.04 -0.75 14.28
CA VAL A 256 8.38 -0.23 13.96
C VAL A 256 9.36 -0.48 15.09
N LEU A 257 9.00 -0.12 16.31
CA LEU A 257 9.88 -0.25 17.46
C LEU A 257 10.03 -1.70 17.93
N ARG A 258 8.97 -2.51 17.82
CA ARG A 258 9.05 -3.97 18.06
C ARG A 258 10.04 -4.63 17.11
N GLY A 259 10.05 -4.22 15.86
CA GLY A 259 11.03 -4.70 14.87
C GLY A 259 12.48 -4.40 15.23
N HIS A 260 12.71 -3.44 16.14
CA HIS A 260 14.03 -3.07 16.65
C HIS A 260 14.27 -3.50 18.11
N GLY A 261 13.58 -4.56 18.56
CA GLY A 261 13.85 -5.24 19.83
C GLY A 261 13.19 -4.68 21.07
N ILE A 262 12.32 -3.65 20.95
CA ILE A 262 11.57 -3.15 22.11
C ILE A 262 10.36 -4.03 22.38
N PRO A 263 10.18 -4.58 23.59
CA PRO A 263 8.99 -5.36 23.92
C PRO A 263 7.71 -4.53 23.77
N ALA A 264 6.68 -5.09 23.12
CA ALA A 264 5.41 -4.39 22.88
C ALA A 264 4.75 -3.85 24.14
N LYS A 265 4.83 -4.58 25.25
CA LYS A 265 4.29 -4.18 26.57
C LYS A 265 4.95 -2.94 27.16
N ALA A 266 6.19 -2.68 26.78
CA ALA A 266 6.93 -1.53 27.27
C ALA A 266 6.56 -0.21 26.56
N ILE A 267 5.85 -0.27 25.42
CA ILE A 267 5.54 0.90 24.61
C ILE A 267 4.19 1.48 25.06
N GLU A 268 4.22 2.63 25.69
CA GLU A 268 3.00 3.34 26.17
C GLU A 268 2.41 4.28 25.11
N ARG A 269 3.27 4.82 24.25
CA ARG A 269 2.90 5.79 23.22
C ARG A 269 3.93 5.77 22.09
N CYS A 270 3.45 5.83 20.87
CA CYS A 270 4.29 5.90 19.68
C CYS A 270 3.84 7.03 18.74
N ASP A 271 4.77 7.89 18.36
CA ASP A 271 4.58 8.96 17.39
C ASP A 271 5.52 8.69 16.20
N ASN A 272 5.00 8.57 15.00
CA ASN A 272 5.77 8.35 13.80
C ASN A 272 5.54 9.50 12.81
N LEU A 273 6.61 9.93 12.16
CA LEU A 273 6.57 10.90 11.07
C LEU A 273 7.34 10.32 9.88
N SER A 274 6.73 10.31 8.71
CA SER A 274 7.38 9.98 7.45
C SER A 274 7.28 11.17 6.50
N THR A 275 8.41 11.56 5.93
CA THR A 275 8.51 12.54 4.86
C THR A 275 9.00 11.81 3.62
N VAL A 276 8.27 11.92 2.52
CA VAL A 276 8.60 11.25 1.25
C VAL A 276 8.67 12.30 0.15
N LEU A 277 9.81 12.40 -0.51
CA LEU A 277 10.01 13.20 -1.71
C LEU A 277 10.36 12.27 -2.86
N GLU A 278 9.58 12.28 -3.93
CA GLU A 278 9.88 11.51 -5.14
C GLU A 278 9.79 12.40 -6.36
N ALA A 279 10.76 12.28 -7.26
CA ALA A 279 10.80 12.96 -8.55
C ALA A 279 11.01 11.95 -9.66
N ARG A 280 10.31 12.14 -10.79
CA ARG A 280 10.44 11.35 -12.01
C ARG A 280 10.71 12.28 -13.17
N TYR A 281 11.68 11.92 -14.00
CA TYR A 281 12.02 12.67 -15.22
C TYR A 281 12.13 11.72 -16.41
N SER A 282 11.25 11.92 -17.40
CA SER A 282 11.27 11.18 -18.67
C SER A 282 12.08 11.97 -19.70
N PHE A 283 13.35 11.58 -19.89
CA PHE A 283 14.22 12.26 -20.84
C PHE A 283 13.99 11.78 -22.29
N SER A 284 13.33 10.64 -22.48
CA SER A 284 12.75 10.20 -23.73
C SER A 284 11.47 9.39 -23.48
N PRO A 285 10.67 9.04 -24.50
CA PRO A 285 9.52 8.14 -24.35
C PRO A 285 9.89 6.77 -23.77
N GLN A 286 11.14 6.33 -24.00
CA GLN A 286 11.63 5.02 -23.57
C GLN A 286 12.36 5.04 -22.23
N TRP A 287 12.82 6.21 -21.76
CA TRP A 287 13.68 6.28 -20.60
C TRP A 287 13.18 7.25 -19.54
N GLN A 288 13.10 6.76 -18.31
CA GLN A 288 12.71 7.54 -17.15
C GLN A 288 13.69 7.32 -15.99
N LEU A 289 14.06 8.41 -15.33
CA LEU A 289 14.78 8.38 -14.06
C LEU A 289 13.80 8.67 -12.94
N GLN A 290 13.82 7.84 -11.88
CA GLN A 290 13.09 8.06 -10.64
C GLN A 290 14.10 8.25 -9.50
N LEU A 291 13.91 9.30 -8.73
CA LEU A 291 14.68 9.59 -7.52
C LEU A 291 13.71 9.68 -6.34
N LYS A 292 14.04 9.06 -5.23
CA LYS A 292 13.22 9.08 -4.01
C LYS A 292 14.08 9.27 -2.77
N GLY A 293 13.65 10.17 -1.92
CA GLY A 293 14.19 10.39 -0.58
C GLY A 293 13.11 10.15 0.45
N ILE A 294 13.40 9.41 1.51
CA ILE A 294 12.49 9.20 2.65
C ILE A 294 13.22 9.53 3.94
N TYR A 295 12.56 10.28 4.79
CA TYR A 295 12.95 10.47 6.18
C TYR A 295 11.84 9.98 7.10
N ASP A 296 12.14 8.96 7.89
CA ASP A 296 11.23 8.40 8.87
C ASP A 296 11.76 8.64 10.28
N THR A 297 10.87 8.94 11.21
CA THR A 297 11.17 8.95 12.62
C THR A 297 10.07 8.28 13.43
N ALA A 298 10.45 7.44 14.37
CA ALA A 298 9.55 6.80 15.33
C ALA A 298 10.03 7.20 16.74
N ARG A 299 9.14 7.84 17.51
CA ARG A 299 9.39 8.25 18.89
C ARG A 299 8.46 7.49 19.81
N ALA A 300 9.00 6.89 20.86
CA ALA A 300 8.18 6.19 21.84
C ALA A 300 8.48 6.66 23.27
N ARG A 301 7.42 6.62 24.09
CA ARG A 301 7.54 6.58 25.53
C ARG A 301 7.54 5.11 25.95
N ILE A 302 8.59 4.72 26.66
CA ILE A 302 8.76 3.36 27.18
C ILE A 302 8.47 3.39 28.69
N TYR A 303 7.73 2.37 29.16
CA TYR A 303 7.41 2.21 30.58
C TYR A 303 8.69 2.18 31.43
N ASP A 304 8.67 2.85 32.58
CA ASP A 304 9.79 3.01 33.51
C ASP A 304 11.03 3.76 32.95
N GLN A 305 10.92 4.43 31.80
CA GLN A 305 12.01 5.25 31.28
C GLN A 305 11.65 6.73 31.26
N VAL A 306 12.56 7.56 31.79
CA VAL A 306 12.41 9.02 31.83
C VAL A 306 12.57 9.62 30.43
N GLU A 307 13.47 9.06 29.62
CA GLU A 307 13.78 9.55 28.29
C GLU A 307 12.95 8.84 27.22
N ARG A 308 12.55 9.62 26.21
CA ARG A 308 11.90 9.06 25.00
C ARG A 308 12.94 8.37 24.14
N SER A 309 12.61 7.18 23.68
CA SER A 309 13.40 6.49 22.65
C SER A 309 13.01 6.99 21.27
N GLN A 310 13.98 7.18 20.40
CA GLN A 310 13.78 7.61 19.02
C GLN A 310 14.60 6.75 18.09
N LEU A 311 13.96 6.34 16.99
CA LEU A 311 14.57 5.68 15.86
C LEU A 311 14.34 6.54 14.63
N ASN A 312 15.37 6.75 13.81
CA ASN A 312 15.30 7.48 12.55
C ASN A 312 15.79 6.58 11.41
N ARG A 313 15.21 6.76 10.23
CA ARG A 313 15.72 6.18 8.99
C ARG A 313 15.79 7.26 7.92
N GLN A 314 16.90 7.29 7.19
CA GLN A 314 17.01 8.03 5.93
C GLN A 314 17.17 7.02 4.81
N LEU A 315 16.40 7.16 3.76
CA LEU A 315 16.47 6.29 2.60
C LEU A 315 16.63 7.12 1.33
N TYR A 316 17.58 6.73 0.51
CA TYR A 316 17.87 7.33 -0.77
C TYR A 316 17.77 6.26 -1.85
N GLN A 317 16.99 6.52 -2.89
CA GLN A 317 16.75 5.58 -3.98
C GLN A 317 16.89 6.29 -5.31
N ALA A 318 17.51 5.61 -6.26
CA ALA A 318 17.51 5.96 -7.67
C ALA A 318 17.11 4.74 -8.50
N ALA A 319 16.28 4.94 -9.52
CA ALA A 319 15.92 3.89 -10.46
C ALA A 319 15.88 4.44 -11.89
N LEU A 320 16.59 3.75 -12.78
CA LEU A 320 16.54 3.98 -14.23
C LEU A 320 15.58 2.95 -14.84
N GLN A 321 14.59 3.41 -15.56
CA GLN A 321 13.55 2.59 -16.18
C GLN A 321 13.62 2.70 -17.69
N CYS A 322 13.55 1.56 -18.40
CA CYS A 322 13.56 1.46 -19.84
C CYS A 322 12.25 0.81 -20.32
N TYR A 323 11.48 1.55 -21.08
CA TYR A 323 10.19 1.17 -21.67
C TYR A 323 10.38 0.78 -23.14
N PRO A 324 10.63 -0.49 -23.47
CA PRO A 324 10.91 -0.93 -24.84
C PRO A 324 9.67 -0.94 -25.74
N MET A 325 8.47 -0.97 -25.14
CA MET A 325 7.20 -1.04 -25.85
C MET A 325 6.33 0.18 -25.59
N GLU A 326 5.59 0.61 -26.58
CA GLU A 326 4.56 1.64 -26.43
C GLU A 326 3.48 1.21 -25.42
N GLY A 327 2.87 2.19 -24.74
CA GLY A 327 1.80 1.95 -23.76
C GLY A 327 2.27 1.64 -22.34
N GLN A 328 3.57 1.58 -22.08
CA GLN A 328 4.18 1.45 -20.73
C GLN A 328 3.69 0.23 -19.93
N HIS A 329 3.27 -0.83 -20.61
CA HIS A 329 2.80 -2.06 -19.95
C HIS A 329 3.93 -2.92 -19.40
N CYS A 330 5.16 -2.72 -19.90
CA CYS A 330 6.34 -3.47 -19.52
C CYS A 330 7.57 -2.57 -19.54
N TYR A 331 8.41 -2.65 -18.51
CA TYR A 331 9.67 -1.93 -18.48
C TYR A 331 10.74 -2.69 -17.69
N PHE A 332 12.00 -2.56 -18.14
CA PHE A 332 13.16 -2.98 -17.39
C PHE A 332 13.57 -1.88 -16.42
N PHE A 333 14.15 -2.26 -15.30
CA PHE A 333 14.67 -1.31 -14.33
C PHE A 333 16.04 -1.71 -13.78
N LEU A 334 16.85 -0.69 -13.48
CA LEU A 334 18.00 -0.78 -12.62
C LEU A 334 17.76 0.16 -11.45
N SER A 335 17.76 -0.36 -10.22
CA SER A 335 17.54 0.44 -9.03
C SER A 335 18.65 0.26 -8.01
N GLY A 336 18.97 1.34 -7.30
CA GLY A 336 19.84 1.36 -6.14
C GLY A 336 19.15 2.03 -4.97
N THR A 337 19.22 1.43 -3.79
CA THR A 337 18.71 1.98 -2.54
C THR A 337 19.80 1.94 -1.48
N TYR A 338 19.96 3.03 -0.76
CA TYR A 338 20.80 3.13 0.43
C TYR A 338 19.97 3.68 1.58
N GLN A 339 20.10 3.05 2.76
CA GLN A 339 19.38 3.50 3.95
C GLN A 339 20.29 3.50 5.18
N THR A 340 20.17 4.55 5.96
CA THR A 340 20.89 4.75 7.22
C THR A 340 19.93 4.80 8.39
N PHE A 341 20.43 4.40 9.56
CA PHE A 341 19.66 4.37 10.79
C PHE A 341 20.35 5.13 11.90
N GLY A 342 19.58 5.96 12.61
CA GLY A 342 20.01 6.65 13.84
C GLY A 342 19.08 6.29 14.98
N HIS A 343 19.60 6.15 16.19
CA HIS A 343 18.81 5.87 17.39
C HIS A 343 19.29 6.67 18.58
N SER A 344 18.38 6.90 19.51
CA SER A 344 18.68 7.55 20.79
C SER A 344 17.77 7.03 21.92
N GLY A 345 18.13 7.33 23.16
CA GLY A 345 17.42 6.84 24.34
C GLY A 345 17.72 5.38 24.63
N ALA A 346 16.72 4.64 25.06
CA ALA A 346 16.87 3.24 25.50
C ALA A 346 17.05 2.20 24.37
N LEU A 347 17.07 2.64 23.11
CA LEU A 347 17.34 1.76 21.99
C LEU A 347 18.83 1.38 21.97
N THR A 348 19.12 0.16 22.37
CA THR A 348 20.50 -0.37 22.47
C THR A 348 20.94 -1.14 21.23
N VAL A 349 19.99 -1.52 20.36
CA VAL A 349 20.29 -2.33 19.16
C VAL A 349 20.57 -1.38 18.00
N ALA A 350 21.85 -1.26 17.64
CA ALA A 350 22.28 -0.56 16.44
C ALA A 350 21.82 -1.34 15.19
N THR A 351 21.06 -0.71 14.33
CA THR A 351 20.76 -1.25 13.01
C THR A 351 21.83 -0.73 12.05
N PRO A 352 22.59 -1.62 11.38
CA PRO A 352 23.60 -1.19 10.42
C PRO A 352 22.96 -0.54 9.20
N ASP A 353 23.70 0.34 8.55
CA ASP A 353 23.32 0.89 7.25
C ASP A 353 23.20 -0.23 6.23
N GLN A 354 22.28 -0.08 5.31
CA GLN A 354 21.93 -1.13 4.33
C GLN A 354 21.96 -0.57 2.92
N PHE A 355 22.36 -1.40 1.96
CA PHE A 355 22.23 -1.09 0.56
C PHE A 355 21.54 -2.23 -0.18
N ARG A 356 20.87 -1.90 -1.28
CA ARG A 356 20.26 -2.84 -2.20
C ARG A 356 20.39 -2.34 -3.63
N CYS A 357 20.86 -3.21 -4.53
CA CYS A 357 20.83 -3.00 -5.97
C CYS A 357 19.95 -4.06 -6.61
N ALA A 358 19.13 -3.69 -7.58
CA ALA A 358 18.29 -4.64 -8.29
C ALA A 358 18.20 -4.29 -9.78
N LEU A 359 18.28 -5.34 -10.61
CA LEU A 359 18.00 -5.29 -12.04
C LEU A 359 16.85 -6.22 -12.35
N GLY A 360 15.81 -5.74 -13.00
CA GLY A 360 14.62 -6.56 -13.20
C GLY A 360 13.65 -6.02 -14.25
N LEU A 361 12.48 -6.62 -14.22
CA LEU A 361 11.37 -6.36 -15.13
C LEU A 361 10.10 -6.10 -14.31
N VAL A 362 9.34 -5.11 -14.76
CA VAL A 362 7.94 -4.89 -14.37
C VAL A 362 7.08 -5.15 -15.59
N ALA A 363 6.04 -5.94 -15.42
CA ALA A 363 5.04 -6.16 -16.47
C ALA A 363 3.62 -6.05 -15.91
N ARG A 364 2.75 -5.36 -16.65
CA ARG A 364 1.31 -5.27 -16.42
C ARG A 364 0.61 -5.75 -17.69
N LEU A 365 0.03 -6.92 -17.61
CA LEU A 365 -0.52 -7.62 -18.77
C LEU A 365 -2.02 -7.77 -18.60
N SER A 366 -2.79 -7.21 -19.51
CA SER A 366 -4.20 -7.55 -19.67
C SER A 366 -4.25 -8.84 -20.49
N LEU A 367 -4.53 -9.96 -19.81
CA LEU A 367 -4.58 -11.27 -20.44
C LEU A 367 -5.88 -11.46 -21.23
N PHE A 368 -6.95 -10.85 -20.76
CA PHE A 368 -8.26 -10.93 -21.38
C PHE A 368 -9.07 -9.69 -21.02
N SER A 369 -9.62 -9.03 -22.05
CA SER A 369 -10.54 -7.90 -21.89
C SER A 369 -11.70 -8.07 -22.86
N LYS A 370 -12.93 -7.99 -22.35
CA LYS A 370 -14.16 -8.09 -23.15
C LYS A 370 -15.21 -7.10 -22.65
N ALA A 371 -15.79 -6.36 -23.59
CA ALA A 371 -16.99 -5.55 -23.37
C ALA A 371 -18.17 -6.22 -24.07
N TRP A 372 -19.40 -6.07 -23.51
CA TRP A 372 -20.66 -6.59 -24.04
C TRP A 372 -21.69 -5.48 -24.14
#